data_891b5f8233623a966d41fa4240add484
#
_entry.id   891b5f8233623a966d41fa4240add484
#
_cell.length_a   1.000
_cell.length_b   1.000
_cell.length_c   1.000
_cell.angle_alpha   90.00
_cell.angle_beta   90.00
_cell.angle_gamma   90.00
#
_symmetry.space_group_name_H-M   'P 1'
#
loop_
_entity.id
_entity.type
_entity.pdbx_description
1 polymer ?
#
loop_
_entity_poly.entity_id
_entity_poly.type
_entity_poly.pdbx_seq_one_letter_code
_entity_poly.pdbx_strand_id
1 'polypeptide(L)'
;MSKLHILLTGLLALGGAVGARAASLSEIESAYADFNDAAGAIGLIESGLRDSHEGRTRSEWLRLQQDARTQVQEGLGALPDQSLSPADRRAVEVMRKSMADAEEQGSLAPVGRCEDAQRKDIEYAALREALYACFGALSNSLDFEGEKVTRVGAFDLLTRMDEPERRKKLFLAFTPLWQAINGKSERDSPYRRVIAMAAERGRTEGTEIDGAAKTVGASPAEVERWLVQILDAWRKASGDKPMEPWDYRYRGGATERELGDAVAREAMQPINERYYRDLGAQLGAWGVIYDLDPRPGKAPLAYTDYVKRGRVRDGKWDPTVVRVNGNYARGGLGLINELVHENGHVVHMMALKTRPAFMDLGDPLFYEAFADVPSWSTYEPAWQQKYLGRSSAEDSSLRGLYATVMLDVAWALFELRMLRAPTQDPNAVWTEITSRYLHVIPHPELSWWLVRVQLVNSPGYMVNYGLGAVVTADIRQRIATQLGPFDTGDERWFSWLSQNLLSSGYTHETAALLRGFLGRPVSPQALLTEIGRMQKKKN
;
A
#
# COMPACT_ATOMS: atom_id res chain seq x y z
N MET A 1 42.06 -34.87 72.51
CA MET A 1 43.22 -33.95 72.66
C MET A 1 43.19 -33.00 71.46
N SER A 2 43.37 -31.76 71.74
CA SER A 2 43.62 -30.59 70.88
C SER A 2 42.47 -30.07 70.03
N LYS A 3 41.86 -29.00 70.51
CA LYS A 3 40.96 -28.08 69.84
C LYS A 3 41.78 -27.15 68.96
N LEU A 4 41.37 -26.99 67.68
CA LEU A 4 41.92 -25.95 66.83
C LEU A 4 40.78 -24.99 66.51
N HIS A 5 40.87 -23.76 66.98
CA HIS A 5 39.96 -22.65 66.66
C HIS A 5 40.43 -22.05 65.37
N ILE A 6 39.51 -21.99 64.38
CA ILE A 6 39.72 -21.21 63.15
C ILE A 6 38.83 -19.95 63.25
N LEU A 7 39.51 -18.80 63.34
CA LEU A 7 38.87 -17.48 63.20
C LEU A 7 38.38 -17.29 61.73
N LEU A 8 37.09 -17.11 61.55
CA LEU A 8 36.52 -16.63 60.28
C LEU A 8 36.58 -15.10 60.31
N THR A 9 37.50 -14.50 59.57
CA THR A 9 37.49 -13.08 59.19
C THR A 9 36.49 -12.87 58.07
N GLY A 10 35.38 -12.18 58.37
CA GLY A 10 34.41 -11.78 57.38
C GLY A 10 34.98 -10.70 56.44
N LEU A 11 35.16 -11.04 55.20
CA LEU A 11 35.28 -10.06 54.12
C LEU A 11 33.87 -9.59 53.72
N LEU A 12 33.51 -8.37 54.14
CA LEU A 12 32.39 -7.63 53.53
C LEU A 12 32.77 -7.29 52.09
N ALA A 13 32.29 -8.07 51.13
CA ALA A 13 32.29 -7.67 49.73
C ALA A 13 31.26 -6.54 49.55
N LEU A 14 31.74 -5.32 49.46
CA LEU A 14 30.99 -4.19 48.88
C LEU A 14 30.76 -4.51 47.42
N GLY A 15 29.68 -5.21 47.12
CA GLY A 15 29.13 -5.31 45.79
C GLY A 15 28.57 -3.96 45.39
N GLY A 16 29.36 -3.13 44.73
CA GLY A 16 28.87 -1.95 44.04
C GLY A 16 27.87 -2.42 43.00
N ALA A 17 26.59 -2.14 43.23
CA ALA A 17 25.59 -2.19 42.20
C ALA A 17 26.05 -1.19 41.12
N VAL A 18 26.65 -1.71 40.05
CA VAL A 18 26.76 -0.95 38.80
C VAL A 18 25.32 -0.73 38.35
N GLY A 19 24.76 0.40 38.71
CA GLY A 19 23.46 0.82 38.23
C GLY A 19 23.49 0.74 36.71
N ALA A 20 22.69 -0.15 36.14
CA ALA A 20 22.52 -0.21 34.70
C ALA A 20 22.12 1.21 34.24
N ARG A 21 22.99 1.85 33.48
CA ARG A 21 22.72 3.19 32.91
C ARG A 21 21.51 3.04 32.01
N ALA A 22 20.46 3.83 32.24
CA ALA A 22 19.33 3.88 31.35
C ALA A 22 19.78 4.21 29.91
N ALA A 23 19.30 3.44 28.96
CA ALA A 23 19.66 3.63 27.54
C ALA A 23 19.26 5.05 27.10
N SER A 24 20.13 5.71 26.37
CA SER A 24 19.83 7.00 25.75
C SER A 24 18.84 6.81 24.59
N LEU A 25 18.11 7.86 24.23
CA LEU A 25 17.18 7.81 23.10
C LEU A 25 17.89 7.39 21.80
N SER A 26 19.13 7.82 21.59
CA SER A 26 19.93 7.43 20.42
C SER A 26 20.25 5.92 20.40
N GLU A 27 20.51 5.32 21.56
CA GLU A 27 20.72 3.86 21.66
C GLU A 27 19.43 3.09 21.39
N ILE A 28 18.28 3.61 21.85
CA ILE A 28 16.97 3.02 21.59
C ILE A 28 16.63 3.10 20.10
N GLU A 29 16.88 4.25 19.45
CA GLU A 29 16.67 4.39 18.00
C GLU A 29 17.60 3.49 17.18
N SER A 30 18.83 3.27 17.64
CA SER A 30 19.72 2.30 16.99
C SER A 30 19.17 0.88 17.07
N ALA A 31 18.69 0.47 18.24
CA ALA A 31 18.04 -0.83 18.42
C ALA A 31 16.75 -0.95 17.60
N TYR A 32 15.97 0.13 17.50
CA TYR A 32 14.77 0.18 16.64
C TYR A 32 15.11 0.02 15.16
N ALA A 33 16.20 0.64 14.69
CA ALA A 33 16.68 0.42 13.33
C ALA A 33 17.14 -1.03 13.11
N ASP A 34 17.86 -1.62 14.09
CA ASP A 34 18.29 -3.03 14.01
C ASP A 34 17.11 -4.00 14.00
N PHE A 35 16.05 -3.72 14.78
CA PHE A 35 14.80 -4.48 14.75
C PHE A 35 14.15 -4.48 13.35
N ASN A 36 14.05 -3.31 12.72
CA ASN A 36 13.47 -3.16 11.39
C ASN A 36 14.34 -3.76 10.28
N ASP A 37 15.68 -3.58 10.36
CA ASP A 37 16.62 -4.17 9.40
C ASP A 37 16.58 -5.70 9.45
N ALA A 38 16.46 -6.27 10.65
CA ALA A 38 16.31 -7.72 10.81
C ALA A 38 14.98 -8.22 10.19
N ALA A 39 13.88 -7.48 10.36
CA ALA A 39 12.61 -7.80 9.71
C ALA A 39 12.73 -7.78 8.17
N GLY A 40 13.40 -6.77 7.62
CA GLY A 40 13.66 -6.67 6.17
C GLY A 40 14.51 -7.82 5.63
N ALA A 41 15.58 -8.20 6.35
CA ALA A 41 16.44 -9.33 6.00
C ALA A 41 15.68 -10.67 6.04
N ILE A 42 14.84 -10.88 7.07
CA ILE A 42 13.98 -12.06 7.19
C ILE A 42 13.02 -12.12 6.00
N GLY A 43 12.33 -11.02 5.67
CA GLY A 43 11.43 -10.95 4.54
C GLY A 43 12.10 -11.25 3.20
N LEU A 44 13.35 -10.81 3.01
CA LEU A 44 14.14 -11.12 1.82
C LEU A 44 14.46 -12.63 1.72
N ILE A 45 14.80 -13.28 2.84
CA ILE A 45 15.09 -14.73 2.88
C ILE A 45 13.79 -15.52 2.67
N GLU A 46 12.70 -15.16 3.35
CA GLU A 46 11.41 -15.83 3.25
C GLU A 46 10.77 -15.73 1.86
N SER A 47 11.15 -14.72 1.08
CA SER A 47 10.73 -14.63 -0.33
C SER A 47 11.29 -15.77 -1.20
N GLY A 48 12.28 -16.49 -0.72
CA GLY A 48 12.99 -17.54 -1.46
C GLY A 48 13.94 -17.01 -2.54
N LEU A 49 14.24 -15.71 -2.54
CA LEU A 49 15.21 -15.12 -3.47
C LEU A 49 16.65 -15.43 -3.05
N ARG A 50 16.88 -15.59 -1.74
CA ARG A 50 18.19 -15.90 -1.13
C ARG A 50 18.01 -16.75 0.11
N ASP A 51 18.93 -17.65 0.36
CA ASP A 51 18.94 -18.51 1.57
C ASP A 51 19.53 -17.79 2.80
N SER A 52 20.29 -16.70 2.58
CA SER A 52 20.90 -15.89 3.62
C SER A 52 21.05 -14.44 3.17
N HIS A 53 21.22 -13.51 4.13
CA HIS A 53 21.51 -12.11 3.87
C HIS A 53 22.66 -11.65 4.78
N GLU A 54 23.63 -10.92 4.24
CA GLU A 54 24.85 -10.48 4.96
C GLU A 54 25.56 -11.60 5.73
N GLY A 55 25.62 -12.80 5.15
CA GLY A 55 26.23 -13.99 5.74
C GLY A 55 25.46 -14.62 6.90
N ARG A 56 24.25 -14.16 7.21
CA ARG A 56 23.39 -14.67 8.29
C ARG A 56 22.19 -15.42 7.74
N THR A 57 21.86 -16.51 8.42
CA THR A 57 20.66 -17.32 8.17
C THR A 57 19.41 -16.65 8.74
N ARG A 58 18.22 -17.12 8.32
CA ARG A 58 16.93 -16.67 8.88
C ARG A 58 16.88 -16.77 10.41
N SER A 59 17.36 -17.86 11.00
CA SER A 59 17.34 -18.06 12.45
C SER A 59 18.28 -17.11 13.22
N GLU A 60 19.37 -16.68 12.62
CA GLU A 60 20.26 -15.67 13.19
C GLU A 60 19.62 -14.28 13.14
N TRP A 61 18.95 -13.94 12.04
CA TRP A 61 18.19 -12.69 11.94
C TRP A 61 16.99 -12.63 12.90
N LEU A 62 16.27 -13.74 13.12
CA LEU A 62 15.20 -13.80 14.12
C LEU A 62 15.71 -13.55 15.55
N ARG A 63 16.88 -14.07 15.89
CA ARG A 63 17.50 -13.78 17.21
C ARG A 63 17.86 -12.31 17.35
N LEU A 64 18.52 -11.73 16.34
CA LEU A 64 18.84 -10.31 16.33
C LEU A 64 17.59 -9.42 16.43
N GLN A 65 16.53 -9.78 15.74
CA GLN A 65 15.25 -9.08 15.82
C GLN A 65 14.68 -9.12 17.24
N GLN A 66 14.69 -10.29 17.88
CA GLN A 66 14.17 -10.45 19.24
C GLN A 66 15.01 -9.69 20.26
N ASP A 67 16.33 -9.72 20.15
CA ASP A 67 17.24 -8.98 21.02
C ASP A 67 17.02 -7.47 20.88
N ALA A 68 16.94 -6.97 19.65
CA ALA A 68 16.65 -5.57 19.35
C ALA A 68 15.28 -5.14 19.87
N ARG A 69 14.24 -6.00 19.67
CA ARG A 69 12.90 -5.77 20.22
C ARG A 69 12.91 -5.55 21.72
N THR A 70 13.58 -6.45 22.45
CA THR A 70 13.71 -6.36 23.91
C THR A 70 14.39 -5.04 24.31
N GLN A 71 15.50 -4.67 23.66
CA GLN A 71 16.21 -3.42 23.92
C GLN A 71 15.32 -2.18 23.69
N VAL A 72 14.53 -2.16 22.61
CA VAL A 72 13.58 -1.06 22.33
C VAL A 72 12.51 -0.98 23.41
N GLN A 73 11.87 -2.10 23.77
CA GLN A 73 10.79 -2.12 24.75
C GLN A 73 11.27 -1.70 26.15
N GLU A 74 12.38 -2.25 26.61
CA GLU A 74 12.99 -1.89 27.90
C GLU A 74 13.43 -0.43 27.91
N GLY A 75 14.10 0.02 26.83
CA GLY A 75 14.55 1.40 26.69
C GLY A 75 13.40 2.41 26.71
N LEU A 76 12.35 2.17 25.93
CA LEU A 76 11.15 3.02 25.89
C LEU A 76 10.38 3.03 27.22
N GLY A 77 10.41 1.92 27.97
CA GLY A 77 9.81 1.83 29.30
C GLY A 77 10.58 2.61 30.38
N ALA A 78 11.91 2.73 30.23
CA ALA A 78 12.77 3.41 31.18
C ALA A 78 12.97 4.92 30.91
N LEU A 79 12.53 5.43 29.73
CA LEU A 79 12.71 6.84 29.38
C LEU A 79 11.79 7.77 30.19
N PRO A 80 12.33 8.81 30.83
CA PRO A 80 11.53 9.81 31.52
C PRO A 80 10.90 10.79 30.51
N ASP A 81 9.59 10.72 30.29
CA ASP A 81 8.85 11.56 29.32
C ASP A 81 8.97 13.07 29.58
N GLN A 82 9.24 13.49 30.82
CA GLN A 82 9.24 14.93 31.21
C GLN A 82 10.45 15.73 30.69
N SER A 83 11.53 15.08 30.29
CA SER A 83 12.77 15.74 29.84
C SER A 83 12.95 15.78 28.32
N LEU A 84 12.00 15.22 27.55
CA LEU A 84 12.12 15.08 26.09
C LEU A 84 11.75 16.38 25.36
N SER A 85 12.52 16.72 24.33
CA SER A 85 12.11 17.76 23.36
C SER A 85 10.84 17.36 22.62
N PRO A 86 10.11 18.30 21.97
CA PRO A 86 8.96 17.94 21.14
C PRO A 86 9.28 16.90 20.05
N ALA A 87 10.45 17.02 19.41
CA ALA A 87 10.91 16.09 18.39
C ALA A 87 11.22 14.70 18.97
N ASP A 88 11.80 14.63 20.16
CA ASP A 88 12.11 13.38 20.84
C ASP A 88 10.85 12.68 21.35
N ARG A 89 9.88 13.44 21.88
CA ARG A 89 8.56 12.86 22.24
C ARG A 89 7.88 12.23 21.04
N ARG A 90 7.89 12.91 19.88
CA ARG A 90 7.34 12.34 18.66
C ARG A 90 8.08 11.08 18.21
N ALA A 91 9.41 11.05 18.30
CA ALA A 91 10.17 9.83 17.98
C ALA A 91 9.79 8.65 18.90
N VAL A 92 9.64 8.90 20.19
CA VAL A 92 9.18 7.90 21.16
C VAL A 92 7.77 7.42 20.85
N GLU A 93 6.84 8.34 20.52
CA GLU A 93 5.46 8.01 20.14
C GLU A 93 5.41 7.12 18.89
N VAL A 94 6.16 7.47 17.85
CA VAL A 94 6.24 6.67 16.61
C VAL A 94 6.78 5.28 16.89
N MET A 95 7.89 5.17 17.63
CA MET A 95 8.46 3.87 17.99
C MET A 95 7.51 3.03 18.85
N ARG A 96 6.84 3.61 19.86
CA ARG A 96 5.84 2.92 20.70
C ARG A 96 4.71 2.36 19.87
N LYS A 97 4.16 3.16 18.95
CA LYS A 97 3.10 2.72 18.05
C LYS A 97 3.56 1.57 17.16
N SER A 98 4.71 1.73 16.48
CA SER A 98 5.26 0.69 15.61
C SER A 98 5.54 -0.63 16.33
N MET A 99 6.04 -0.57 17.57
CA MET A 99 6.28 -1.77 18.38
C MET A 99 4.98 -2.45 18.82
N ALA A 100 3.93 -1.68 19.14
CA ALA A 100 2.61 -2.22 19.48
C ALA A 100 1.95 -2.88 18.27
N ASP A 101 2.01 -2.25 17.09
CA ASP A 101 1.48 -2.80 15.83
C ASP A 101 2.18 -4.14 15.47
N ALA A 102 3.50 -4.21 15.66
CA ALA A 102 4.28 -5.43 15.42
C ALA A 102 3.94 -6.55 16.44
N GLU A 103 3.56 -6.20 17.66
CA GLU A 103 3.13 -7.16 18.69
C GLU A 103 1.74 -7.74 18.37
N GLU A 104 0.80 -6.89 17.97
CA GLU A 104 -0.53 -7.34 17.54
C GLU A 104 -0.44 -8.30 16.36
N GLN A 105 0.35 -7.99 15.34
CA GLN A 105 0.57 -8.87 14.19
C GLN A 105 1.22 -10.21 14.56
N GLY A 106 2.19 -10.20 15.48
CA GLY A 106 2.89 -11.41 15.93
C GLY A 106 2.09 -12.31 16.86
N SER A 107 1.03 -11.80 17.49
CA SER A 107 0.18 -12.55 18.44
C SER A 107 -0.96 -13.32 17.77
N LEU A 108 -1.24 -13.03 16.51
CA LEU A 108 -2.32 -13.69 15.77
C LEU A 108 -1.90 -15.14 15.44
N ALA A 109 -2.59 -16.11 16.04
CA ALA A 109 -2.45 -17.50 15.62
C ALA A 109 -2.87 -17.61 14.14
N PRO A 110 -2.12 -18.37 13.29
CA PRO A 110 -2.49 -18.52 11.90
C PRO A 110 -3.84 -19.25 11.79
N VAL A 111 -4.91 -18.49 11.68
CA VAL A 111 -6.27 -18.99 11.39
C VAL A 111 -6.37 -19.04 9.88
N GLY A 112 -6.26 -20.25 9.31
CA GLY A 112 -5.88 -20.39 7.90
C GLY A 112 -6.96 -20.86 6.95
N ARG A 113 -8.26 -20.93 7.34
CA ARG A 113 -9.29 -21.55 6.49
C ARG A 113 -10.57 -20.74 6.40
N CYS A 114 -11.26 -20.83 5.25
CA CYS A 114 -12.59 -20.24 5.07
C CYS A 114 -13.61 -20.70 6.13
N GLU A 115 -13.47 -21.93 6.64
CA GLU A 115 -14.32 -22.52 7.68
C GLU A 115 -14.22 -21.74 8.99
N ASP A 116 -13.05 -21.24 9.34
CA ASP A 116 -12.84 -20.45 10.55
C ASP A 116 -13.60 -19.11 10.49
N ALA A 117 -13.70 -18.50 9.30
CA ALA A 117 -14.49 -17.30 9.10
C ALA A 117 -16.02 -17.53 9.29
N GLN A 118 -16.50 -18.76 9.24
CA GLN A 118 -17.92 -19.09 9.46
C GLN A 118 -18.27 -19.17 10.96
N ARG A 119 -17.29 -19.26 11.86
CA ARG A 119 -17.53 -19.36 13.31
C ARG A 119 -18.18 -18.08 13.83
N LYS A 120 -19.29 -18.23 14.58
CA LYS A 120 -20.05 -17.08 15.10
C LYS A 120 -19.41 -16.42 16.33
N ASP A 121 -18.59 -17.17 17.07
CA ASP A 121 -17.89 -16.76 18.30
C ASP A 121 -16.46 -16.22 18.06
N ILE A 122 -16.12 -15.94 16.82
CA ILE A 122 -14.78 -15.50 16.43
C ILE A 122 -14.55 -14.02 16.76
N GLU A 123 -13.41 -13.71 17.38
CA GLU A 123 -12.99 -12.34 17.69
C GLU A 123 -12.61 -11.56 16.40
N TYR A 124 -12.67 -10.23 16.47
CA TYR A 124 -12.46 -9.35 15.31
C TYR A 124 -11.13 -9.59 14.58
N ALA A 125 -10.01 -9.65 15.31
CA ALA A 125 -8.70 -9.87 14.73
C ALA A 125 -8.62 -11.25 14.04
N ALA A 126 -9.09 -12.31 14.71
CA ALA A 126 -9.11 -13.67 14.18
C ALA A 126 -10.05 -13.79 12.96
N LEU A 127 -11.18 -13.07 12.95
CA LEU A 127 -12.08 -13.05 11.78
C LEU A 127 -11.40 -12.40 10.57
N ARG A 128 -10.68 -11.30 10.75
CA ARG A 128 -9.92 -10.64 9.68
C ARG A 128 -8.87 -11.58 9.10
N GLU A 129 -8.10 -12.26 9.93
CA GLU A 129 -7.09 -13.24 9.49
C GLU A 129 -7.71 -14.42 8.75
N ALA A 130 -8.82 -14.97 9.27
CA ALA A 130 -9.54 -16.04 8.59
C ALA A 130 -10.07 -15.60 7.20
N LEU A 131 -10.58 -14.38 7.11
CA LEU A 131 -11.05 -13.80 5.86
C LEU A 131 -9.89 -13.52 4.89
N TYR A 132 -8.75 -13.04 5.39
CA TYR A 132 -7.54 -12.84 4.59
C TYR A 132 -7.05 -14.16 3.99
N ALA A 133 -6.92 -15.19 4.82
CA ALA A 133 -6.50 -16.52 4.38
C ALA A 133 -7.49 -17.16 3.38
N CYS A 134 -8.79 -17.03 3.65
CA CYS A 134 -9.85 -17.49 2.76
C CYS A 134 -9.81 -16.76 1.40
N PHE A 135 -9.66 -15.45 1.42
CA PHE A 135 -9.52 -14.65 0.22
C PHE A 135 -8.30 -15.08 -0.60
N GLY A 136 -7.14 -15.22 0.03
CA GLY A 136 -5.91 -15.65 -0.61
C GLY A 136 -6.03 -17.02 -1.28
N ALA A 137 -6.57 -17.99 -0.56
CA ALA A 137 -6.75 -19.36 -1.07
C ALA A 137 -7.65 -19.41 -2.31
N LEU A 138 -8.80 -18.73 -2.27
CA LEU A 138 -9.79 -18.78 -3.35
C LEU A 138 -9.45 -17.86 -4.53
N SER A 139 -8.89 -16.68 -4.28
CA SER A 139 -8.55 -15.73 -5.33
C SER A 139 -7.32 -16.13 -6.16
N ASN A 140 -6.48 -17.02 -5.63
CA ASN A 140 -5.31 -17.53 -6.34
C ASN A 140 -5.56 -18.86 -7.06
N SER A 141 -6.79 -19.37 -7.08
CA SER A 141 -7.14 -20.67 -7.66
C SER A 141 -8.52 -20.67 -8.32
N LEU A 142 -8.78 -19.65 -9.14
CA LEU A 142 -10.03 -19.54 -9.90
C LEU A 142 -10.06 -20.59 -11.01
N ASP A 143 -11.18 -21.30 -11.16
CA ASP A 143 -11.37 -22.28 -12.24
C ASP A 143 -11.86 -21.57 -13.52
N PHE A 144 -11.05 -21.60 -14.56
CA PHE A 144 -11.43 -21.05 -15.85
C PHE A 144 -10.99 -21.99 -16.99
N GLU A 145 -11.96 -22.51 -17.70
CA GLU A 145 -11.77 -23.41 -18.87
C GLU A 145 -10.89 -24.65 -18.57
N GLY A 146 -10.93 -25.14 -17.33
CA GLY A 146 -10.17 -26.31 -16.89
C GLY A 146 -8.78 -26.00 -16.33
N GLU A 147 -8.41 -24.72 -16.29
CA GLU A 147 -7.14 -24.26 -15.73
C GLU A 147 -7.36 -23.43 -14.45
N LYS A 148 -6.34 -23.38 -13.60
CA LYS A 148 -6.30 -22.51 -12.43
C LYS A 148 -5.69 -21.16 -12.79
N VAL A 149 -6.45 -20.10 -12.56
CA VAL A 149 -6.05 -18.72 -12.83
C VAL A 149 -6.02 -17.94 -11.52
N THR A 150 -5.00 -17.13 -11.32
CA THR A 150 -4.95 -16.20 -10.18
C THR A 150 -5.84 -14.98 -10.43
N ARG A 151 -6.24 -14.27 -9.37
CA ARG A 151 -6.98 -13.00 -9.47
C ARG A 151 -6.31 -11.99 -10.41
N VAL A 152 -4.99 -11.83 -10.29
CA VAL A 152 -4.22 -10.90 -11.14
C VAL A 152 -4.28 -11.35 -12.60
N GLY A 153 -4.07 -12.64 -12.86
CA GLY A 153 -4.22 -13.23 -14.20
C GLY A 153 -5.63 -13.09 -14.76
N ALA A 154 -6.66 -13.27 -13.92
CA ALA A 154 -8.06 -13.06 -14.34
C ALA A 154 -8.33 -11.60 -14.73
N PHE A 155 -7.82 -10.62 -14.00
CA PHE A 155 -7.99 -9.21 -14.36
C PHE A 155 -7.26 -8.85 -15.64
N ASP A 156 -6.08 -9.39 -15.85
CA ASP A 156 -5.35 -9.23 -17.09
C ASP A 156 -6.13 -9.81 -18.29
N LEU A 157 -6.65 -11.03 -18.15
CA LEU A 157 -7.48 -11.65 -19.17
C LEU A 157 -8.78 -10.86 -19.44
N LEU A 158 -9.47 -10.40 -18.39
CA LEU A 158 -10.67 -9.56 -18.52
C LEU A 158 -10.38 -8.23 -19.27
N THR A 159 -9.16 -7.72 -19.19
CA THR A 159 -8.74 -6.49 -19.89
C THR A 159 -8.53 -6.73 -21.37
N ARG A 160 -8.16 -7.95 -21.79
CA ARG A 160 -7.69 -8.24 -23.16
C ARG A 160 -8.56 -9.19 -23.97
N MET A 161 -9.41 -9.99 -23.31
CA MET A 161 -10.22 -11.01 -23.96
C MET A 161 -11.36 -10.37 -24.77
N ASP A 162 -11.40 -10.61 -26.07
CA ASP A 162 -12.36 -9.96 -26.98
C ASP A 162 -13.79 -10.52 -26.85
N GLU A 163 -13.94 -11.80 -26.47
CA GLU A 163 -15.24 -12.48 -26.44
C GLU A 163 -16.01 -12.19 -25.14
N PRO A 164 -17.17 -11.48 -25.19
CA PRO A 164 -17.95 -11.10 -24.01
C PRO A 164 -18.39 -12.30 -23.16
N GLU A 165 -18.80 -13.41 -23.78
CA GLU A 165 -19.25 -14.61 -23.05
C GLU A 165 -18.11 -15.29 -22.27
N ARG A 166 -16.89 -15.27 -22.80
CA ARG A 166 -15.72 -15.76 -22.08
C ARG A 166 -15.35 -14.83 -20.93
N ARG A 167 -15.44 -13.49 -21.13
CA ARG A 167 -15.26 -12.53 -20.02
C ARG A 167 -16.27 -12.78 -18.91
N LYS A 168 -17.55 -12.97 -19.25
CA LYS A 168 -18.60 -13.32 -18.28
C LYS A 168 -18.26 -14.61 -17.51
N LYS A 169 -17.85 -15.66 -18.23
CA LYS A 169 -17.47 -16.94 -17.62
C LYS A 169 -16.30 -16.77 -16.65
N LEU A 170 -15.24 -16.03 -17.04
CA LEU A 170 -14.08 -15.76 -16.18
C LEU A 170 -14.48 -14.88 -14.97
N PHE A 171 -15.32 -13.87 -15.18
CA PHE A 171 -15.80 -13.02 -14.09
C PHE A 171 -16.61 -13.84 -13.06
N LEU A 172 -17.46 -14.73 -13.50
CA LEU A 172 -18.25 -15.60 -12.63
C LEU A 172 -17.40 -16.70 -11.94
N ALA A 173 -16.17 -16.95 -12.38
CA ALA A 173 -15.23 -17.83 -11.68
C ALA A 173 -14.85 -17.31 -10.28
N PHE A 174 -15.10 -16.04 -9.96
CA PHE A 174 -14.98 -15.49 -8.61
C PHE A 174 -16.14 -15.89 -7.67
N THR A 175 -17.20 -16.51 -8.14
CA THR A 175 -18.38 -16.88 -7.34
C THR A 175 -18.04 -17.66 -6.07
N PRO A 176 -17.13 -18.66 -6.08
CA PRO A 176 -16.75 -19.36 -4.85
C PRO A 176 -16.16 -18.44 -3.77
N LEU A 177 -15.34 -17.46 -4.16
CA LEU A 177 -14.81 -16.44 -3.27
C LEU A 177 -15.93 -15.59 -2.68
N TRP A 178 -16.84 -15.10 -3.50
CA TRP A 178 -17.96 -14.27 -3.08
C TRP A 178 -18.87 -15.01 -2.10
N GLN A 179 -19.18 -16.27 -2.39
CA GLN A 179 -20.02 -17.12 -1.53
C GLN A 179 -19.34 -17.45 -0.20
N ALA A 180 -18.04 -17.73 -0.20
CA ALA A 180 -17.31 -18.02 1.04
C ALA A 180 -17.29 -16.84 2.02
N ILE A 181 -17.24 -15.60 1.53
CA ILE A 181 -17.08 -14.39 2.35
C ILE A 181 -18.41 -13.66 2.59
N ASN A 182 -19.26 -13.54 1.58
CA ASN A 182 -20.54 -12.82 1.70
C ASN A 182 -21.79 -13.70 1.62
N GLY A 183 -21.65 -15.01 1.36
CA GLY A 183 -22.77 -15.92 1.22
C GLY A 183 -23.70 -15.49 0.07
N LYS A 184 -24.99 -15.45 0.36
CA LYS A 184 -26.03 -14.83 -0.49
C LYS A 184 -26.42 -13.43 0.06
N SER A 185 -25.48 -12.74 0.67
CA SER A 185 -25.66 -11.47 1.38
C SER A 185 -26.50 -11.58 2.66
N GLU A 186 -26.42 -12.72 3.35
CA GLU A 186 -27.10 -12.94 4.62
C GLU A 186 -26.58 -11.94 5.68
N ARG A 187 -27.47 -11.58 6.63
CA ARG A 187 -27.17 -10.59 7.68
C ARG A 187 -26.01 -10.99 8.59
N ASP A 188 -25.71 -12.27 8.71
CA ASP A 188 -24.63 -12.85 9.50
C ASP A 188 -23.49 -13.41 8.66
N SER A 189 -23.41 -13.04 7.37
CA SER A 189 -22.27 -13.43 6.52
C SER A 189 -20.94 -12.94 7.14
N PRO A 190 -19.83 -13.64 6.92
CA PRO A 190 -18.52 -13.23 7.45
C PRO A 190 -18.17 -11.77 7.16
N TYR A 191 -18.42 -11.28 5.94
CA TYR A 191 -18.20 -9.87 5.60
C TYR A 191 -19.04 -8.91 6.43
N ARG A 192 -20.35 -9.18 6.59
CA ARG A 192 -21.23 -8.28 7.34
C ARG A 192 -20.87 -8.26 8.82
N ARG A 193 -20.37 -9.37 9.35
CA ARG A 193 -19.88 -9.43 10.74
C ARG A 193 -18.61 -8.60 10.91
N VAL A 194 -17.61 -8.74 10.02
CA VAL A 194 -16.37 -7.97 10.15
C VAL A 194 -16.62 -6.47 10.01
N ILE A 195 -17.50 -6.04 9.12
CA ILE A 195 -17.89 -4.62 8.97
C ILE A 195 -18.64 -4.10 10.21
N ALA A 196 -19.54 -4.90 10.79
CA ALA A 196 -20.25 -4.50 12.02
C ALA A 196 -19.28 -4.35 13.20
N MET A 197 -18.33 -5.28 13.35
CA MET A 197 -17.29 -5.21 14.38
C MET A 197 -16.33 -4.03 14.15
N ALA A 198 -15.94 -3.76 12.90
CA ALA A 198 -15.12 -2.60 12.55
C ALA A 198 -15.84 -1.28 12.87
N ALA A 199 -17.12 -1.17 12.53
CA ALA A 199 -17.93 0.01 12.83
C ALA A 199 -18.12 0.22 14.34
N GLU A 200 -18.25 -0.86 15.13
CA GLU A 200 -18.32 -0.80 16.60
C GLU A 200 -17.03 -0.26 17.19
N ARG A 201 -15.89 -0.86 16.83
CA ARG A 201 -14.56 -0.40 17.25
C ARG A 201 -14.31 1.05 16.85
N GLY A 202 -14.68 1.41 15.63
CA GLY A 202 -14.49 2.76 15.10
C GLY A 202 -15.20 3.85 15.91
N ARG A 203 -16.22 3.52 16.69
CA ARG A 203 -16.88 4.49 17.59
C ARG A 203 -16.00 4.97 18.74
N THR A 204 -15.05 4.16 19.16
CA THR A 204 -14.14 4.46 20.28
C THR A 204 -12.72 4.78 19.84
N GLU A 205 -12.24 4.10 18.79
CA GLU A 205 -10.84 4.15 18.33
C GLU A 205 -10.66 5.02 17.07
N GLY A 206 -11.77 5.39 16.41
CA GLY A 206 -11.75 5.94 15.05
C GLY A 206 -11.65 4.82 13.98
N THR A 207 -11.97 5.17 12.76
CA THR A 207 -11.88 4.27 11.60
C THR A 207 -10.69 4.63 10.73
N GLU A 208 -10.30 3.74 9.81
CA GLU A 208 -9.34 4.06 8.73
C GLU A 208 -9.77 5.32 7.94
N ILE A 209 -11.10 5.51 7.77
CA ILE A 209 -11.65 6.69 7.08
C ILE A 209 -11.39 7.97 7.88
N ASP A 210 -11.48 7.93 9.21
CA ASP A 210 -11.17 9.07 10.07
C ASP A 210 -9.67 9.42 9.98
N GLY A 211 -8.81 8.40 9.97
CA GLY A 211 -7.37 8.56 9.77
C GLY A 211 -7.04 9.21 8.42
N ALA A 212 -7.57 8.66 7.34
CA ALA A 212 -7.35 9.19 5.99
C ALA A 212 -7.91 10.61 5.81
N ALA A 213 -9.09 10.89 6.39
CA ALA A 213 -9.67 12.23 6.40
C ALA A 213 -8.75 13.24 7.12
N LYS A 214 -8.22 12.86 8.29
CA LYS A 214 -7.23 13.66 9.04
C LYS A 214 -5.98 13.92 8.19
N THR A 215 -5.47 12.90 7.50
CA THR A 215 -4.28 13.00 6.62
C THR A 215 -4.46 14.05 5.51
N VAL A 216 -5.64 14.16 4.92
CA VAL A 216 -5.91 15.20 3.91
C VAL A 216 -6.42 16.53 4.51
N GLY A 217 -6.62 16.58 5.82
CA GLY A 217 -7.12 17.78 6.52
C GLY A 217 -8.61 18.05 6.27
N ALA A 218 -9.41 17.00 6.06
CA ALA A 218 -10.85 17.05 5.81
C ALA A 218 -11.64 16.30 6.89
N SER A 219 -12.93 16.52 6.97
CA SER A 219 -13.85 15.67 7.74
C SER A 219 -14.33 14.47 6.90
N PRO A 220 -14.78 13.35 7.53
CA PRO A 220 -15.36 12.23 6.79
C PRO A 220 -16.54 12.61 5.88
N ALA A 221 -17.32 13.62 6.27
CA ALA A 221 -18.41 14.16 5.45
C ALA A 221 -17.90 14.92 4.22
N GLU A 222 -16.76 15.58 4.31
CA GLU A 222 -16.09 16.22 3.18
C GLU A 222 -15.48 15.19 2.25
N VAL A 223 -14.87 14.15 2.80
CA VAL A 223 -14.37 13.00 2.03
C VAL A 223 -15.47 12.40 1.18
N GLU A 224 -16.65 12.11 1.75
CA GLU A 224 -17.79 11.59 0.98
C GLU A 224 -18.19 12.53 -0.14
N ARG A 225 -18.29 13.84 0.14
CA ARG A 225 -18.61 14.82 -0.91
C ARG A 225 -17.58 14.83 -2.04
N TRP A 226 -16.28 14.73 -1.74
CA TRP A 226 -15.22 14.66 -2.73
C TRP A 226 -15.35 13.41 -3.60
N LEU A 227 -15.52 12.24 -2.98
CA LEU A 227 -15.69 10.97 -3.71
C LEU A 227 -16.90 11.03 -4.66
N VAL A 228 -18.02 11.57 -4.19
CA VAL A 228 -19.22 11.76 -5.03
C VAL A 228 -18.96 12.76 -6.17
N GLN A 229 -18.29 13.89 -5.91
CA GLN A 229 -17.96 14.87 -6.95
C GLN A 229 -17.05 14.28 -8.03
N ILE A 230 -16.06 13.47 -7.63
CA ILE A 230 -15.14 12.80 -8.55
C ILE A 230 -15.90 11.79 -9.42
N LEU A 231 -16.73 10.96 -8.81
CA LEU A 231 -17.56 9.98 -9.53
C LEU A 231 -18.57 10.64 -10.46
N ASP A 232 -19.18 11.76 -10.07
CA ASP A 232 -20.06 12.55 -10.94
C ASP A 232 -19.31 13.18 -12.12
N ALA A 233 -18.09 13.66 -11.91
CA ALA A 233 -17.24 14.17 -12.99
C ALA A 233 -16.87 13.06 -13.98
N TRP A 234 -16.48 11.88 -13.46
CA TRP A 234 -16.21 10.71 -14.28
C TRP A 234 -17.43 10.28 -15.09
N ARG A 235 -18.60 10.17 -14.46
CA ARG A 235 -19.84 9.81 -15.14
C ARG A 235 -20.11 10.69 -16.34
N LYS A 236 -19.87 12.00 -16.23
CA LYS A 236 -20.05 12.97 -17.32
C LYS A 236 -18.97 12.83 -18.40
N ALA A 237 -17.74 12.48 -18.03
CA ALA A 237 -16.61 12.39 -18.96
C ALA A 237 -16.55 11.04 -19.70
N SER A 238 -16.92 9.93 -19.03
CA SER A 238 -16.77 8.57 -19.57
C SER A 238 -17.80 8.19 -20.64
N GLY A 239 -18.84 9.03 -20.85
CA GLY A 239 -19.99 8.75 -21.72
C GLY A 239 -21.03 7.91 -20.99
N ASP A 240 -22.19 7.71 -21.60
CA ASP A 240 -23.41 7.19 -20.97
C ASP A 240 -23.81 5.77 -21.42
N LYS A 241 -22.96 5.09 -22.20
CA LYS A 241 -23.25 3.74 -22.69
C LYS A 241 -23.15 2.71 -21.56
N PRO A 242 -24.26 2.05 -21.18
CA PRO A 242 -24.21 0.99 -20.17
C PRO A 242 -23.31 -0.17 -20.58
N MET A 243 -22.76 -0.89 -19.57
CA MET A 243 -21.94 -2.07 -19.78
C MET A 243 -22.17 -3.08 -18.66
N GLU A 244 -21.93 -4.33 -18.97
CA GLU A 244 -21.92 -5.41 -18.00
C GLU A 244 -20.70 -5.31 -17.06
N PRO A 245 -20.74 -5.79 -15.81
CA PRO A 245 -19.63 -5.70 -14.89
C PRO A 245 -18.37 -6.43 -15.39
N TRP A 246 -18.54 -7.53 -16.15
CA TRP A 246 -17.42 -8.26 -16.78
C TRP A 246 -16.80 -7.53 -17.98
N ASP A 247 -17.45 -6.49 -18.51
CA ASP A 247 -16.95 -5.67 -19.63
C ASP A 247 -16.22 -4.40 -19.14
N TYR A 248 -16.32 -4.06 -17.86
CA TYR A 248 -15.75 -2.83 -17.33
C TYR A 248 -14.23 -2.73 -17.58
N ARG A 249 -13.49 -3.78 -17.24
CA ARG A 249 -12.05 -3.83 -17.44
C ARG A 249 -11.66 -3.87 -18.91
N TYR A 250 -12.40 -4.60 -19.73
CA TYR A 250 -12.19 -4.63 -21.16
C TYR A 250 -12.37 -3.24 -21.79
N ARG A 251 -13.40 -2.52 -21.39
CA ARG A 251 -13.68 -1.17 -21.89
C ARG A 251 -12.59 -0.17 -21.46
N GLY A 252 -12.13 -0.20 -20.23
CA GLY A 252 -11.00 0.59 -19.74
C GLY A 252 -9.66 0.20 -20.38
N GLY A 253 -9.48 -1.07 -20.77
CA GLY A 253 -8.25 -1.62 -21.27
C GLY A 253 -7.94 -1.38 -22.76
N ALA A 254 -8.59 -0.44 -23.42
CA ALA A 254 -8.36 -0.19 -24.86
C ALA A 254 -6.89 0.15 -25.16
N THR A 255 -6.30 1.07 -24.39
CA THR A 255 -4.90 1.46 -24.52
C THR A 255 -3.94 0.31 -24.21
N GLU A 256 -4.27 -0.53 -23.23
CA GLU A 256 -3.49 -1.74 -22.92
C GLU A 256 -3.47 -2.71 -24.11
N ARG A 257 -4.60 -2.91 -24.78
CA ARG A 257 -4.65 -3.76 -26.00
C ARG A 257 -3.91 -3.14 -27.18
N GLU A 258 -4.00 -1.81 -27.32
CA GLU A 258 -3.32 -1.08 -28.40
C GLU A 258 -1.79 -1.08 -28.23
N LEU A 259 -1.30 -0.94 -27.01
CA LEU A 259 0.13 -0.77 -26.69
C LEU A 259 0.78 -2.01 -26.08
N GLY A 260 0.02 -3.07 -25.78
CA GLY A 260 0.54 -4.25 -25.08
C GLY A 260 1.80 -4.84 -25.72
N ASP A 261 1.86 -4.91 -27.04
CA ASP A 261 3.02 -5.41 -27.78
C ASP A 261 4.24 -4.46 -27.76
N ALA A 262 4.04 -3.18 -27.39
CA ALA A 262 5.14 -2.22 -27.28
C ALA A 262 5.99 -2.41 -26.03
N VAL A 263 5.50 -3.19 -25.07
CA VAL A 263 6.15 -3.43 -23.77
C VAL A 263 6.44 -4.92 -23.64
N ALA A 264 7.57 -5.38 -24.15
CA ALA A 264 8.05 -6.73 -23.90
C ALA A 264 8.45 -6.91 -22.42
N ARG A 265 8.35 -8.15 -21.89
CA ARG A 265 8.68 -8.46 -20.48
C ARG A 265 10.10 -8.02 -20.11
N GLU A 266 11.07 -8.34 -20.97
CA GLU A 266 12.49 -8.05 -20.77
C GLU A 266 12.82 -6.56 -20.91
N ALA A 267 11.96 -5.80 -21.57
CA ALA A 267 12.11 -4.35 -21.74
C ALA A 267 11.57 -3.54 -20.56
N MET A 268 10.72 -4.12 -19.70
CA MET A 268 10.04 -3.40 -18.61
C MET A 268 11.03 -2.74 -17.65
N GLN A 269 11.97 -3.50 -17.09
CA GLN A 269 12.96 -2.95 -16.15
C GLN A 269 13.88 -1.91 -16.82
N PRO A 270 14.48 -2.14 -17.99
CA PRO A 270 15.24 -1.11 -18.71
C PRO A 270 14.47 0.18 -19.02
N ILE A 271 13.19 0.08 -19.40
CA ILE A 271 12.33 1.26 -19.65
C ILE A 271 12.10 2.02 -18.34
N ASN A 272 11.75 1.32 -17.27
CA ASN A 272 11.56 1.89 -15.95
C ASN A 272 12.81 2.61 -15.44
N GLU A 273 13.97 1.98 -15.49
CA GLU A 273 15.24 2.58 -15.07
C GLU A 273 15.62 3.81 -15.92
N ARG A 274 15.35 3.79 -17.23
CA ARG A 274 15.55 4.94 -18.11
C ARG A 274 14.65 6.10 -17.72
N TYR A 275 13.37 5.85 -17.48
CA TYR A 275 12.43 6.88 -17.06
C TYR A 275 12.84 7.53 -15.73
N TYR A 276 13.16 6.75 -14.71
CA TYR A 276 13.61 7.30 -13.42
C TYR A 276 14.96 8.02 -13.51
N ARG A 277 15.88 7.55 -14.34
CA ARG A 277 17.12 8.27 -14.63
C ARG A 277 16.85 9.63 -15.26
N ASP A 278 15.91 9.71 -16.19
CA ASP A 278 15.50 10.97 -16.81
C ASP A 278 14.79 11.91 -15.81
N LEU A 279 14.26 11.37 -14.70
CA LEU A 279 13.74 12.10 -13.53
C LEU A 279 14.84 12.44 -12.48
N GLY A 280 16.10 12.13 -12.76
CA GLY A 280 17.22 12.36 -11.83
C GLY A 280 17.39 11.29 -10.74
N ALA A 281 16.64 10.19 -10.78
CA ALA A 281 16.70 9.09 -9.81
C ALA A 281 17.51 7.91 -10.39
N GLN A 282 18.61 7.55 -9.73
CA GLN A 282 19.60 6.60 -10.22
C GLN A 282 19.37 5.16 -9.69
N LEU A 283 18.24 4.53 -10.03
CA LEU A 283 17.84 3.21 -9.51
C LEU A 283 18.95 2.16 -9.62
N GLY A 284 19.62 2.06 -10.79
CA GLY A 284 20.71 1.11 -10.98
C GLY A 284 21.91 1.36 -10.06
N ALA A 285 22.25 2.62 -9.78
CA ALA A 285 23.35 2.98 -8.89
C ALA A 285 22.99 2.76 -7.40
N TRP A 286 21.69 2.74 -7.07
CA TRP A 286 21.22 2.50 -5.69
C TRP A 286 21.21 1.03 -5.28
N GLY A 287 21.44 0.11 -6.23
CA GLY A 287 21.48 -1.32 -5.92
C GLY A 287 20.14 -1.91 -5.52
N VAL A 288 19.06 -1.45 -6.13
CA VAL A 288 17.72 -1.99 -5.91
C VAL A 288 17.67 -3.48 -6.22
N ILE A 289 17.11 -4.27 -5.30
CA ILE A 289 16.97 -5.72 -5.48
C ILE A 289 15.63 -5.98 -6.18
N TYR A 290 15.68 -6.41 -7.43
CA TYR A 290 14.49 -6.77 -8.19
C TYR A 290 14.20 -8.28 -8.09
N ASP A 291 12.98 -8.61 -7.72
CA ASP A 291 12.41 -9.96 -7.72
C ASP A 291 11.11 -9.94 -8.54
N LEU A 292 11.23 -10.02 -9.87
CA LEU A 292 10.13 -9.75 -10.80
C LEU A 292 9.54 -11.01 -11.44
N ASP A 293 10.21 -12.17 -11.34
CA ASP A 293 9.77 -13.38 -12.02
C ASP A 293 8.80 -14.17 -11.14
N PRO A 294 7.69 -14.68 -11.71
CA PRO A 294 6.77 -15.55 -10.98
C PRO A 294 7.43 -16.91 -10.68
N ARG A 295 7.11 -17.47 -9.51
CA ARG A 295 7.51 -18.83 -9.12
C ARG A 295 6.55 -19.42 -8.09
N PRO A 296 6.48 -20.76 -7.95
CA PRO A 296 5.65 -21.39 -6.93
C PRO A 296 6.00 -20.88 -5.51
N GLY A 297 4.98 -20.62 -4.70
CA GLY A 297 5.14 -20.14 -3.32
C GLY A 297 5.46 -18.66 -3.15
N LYS A 298 5.72 -17.93 -4.24
CA LYS A 298 5.92 -16.48 -4.19
C LYS A 298 4.57 -15.76 -3.98
N ALA A 299 4.59 -14.69 -3.18
CA ALA A 299 3.42 -13.84 -2.99
C ALA A 299 2.96 -13.26 -4.35
N PRO A 300 1.68 -13.42 -4.72
CA PRO A 300 1.18 -13.02 -6.04
C PRO A 300 0.80 -11.54 -6.10
N LEU A 301 1.60 -10.69 -5.47
CA LEU A 301 1.40 -9.24 -5.36
C LEU A 301 2.68 -8.52 -5.80
N ALA A 302 2.54 -7.32 -6.35
CA ALA A 302 3.65 -6.38 -6.41
C ALA A 302 3.71 -5.60 -5.09
N TYR A 303 4.93 -5.34 -4.62
CA TYR A 303 5.20 -4.52 -3.44
C TYR A 303 6.67 -4.16 -3.35
N THR A 304 6.95 -3.10 -2.63
CA THR A 304 8.29 -2.61 -2.35
C THR A 304 8.55 -2.57 -0.85
N ASP A 305 9.65 -3.17 -0.41
CA ASP A 305 10.03 -3.26 0.99
C ASP A 305 11.44 -2.75 1.26
N TYR A 306 11.65 -2.26 2.49
CA TYR A 306 12.98 -2.12 3.03
C TYR A 306 13.61 -3.49 3.29
N VAL A 307 14.85 -3.66 2.84
CA VAL A 307 15.75 -4.70 3.34
C VAL A 307 16.60 -4.14 4.48
N LYS A 308 17.02 -2.87 4.33
CA LYS A 308 17.75 -2.12 5.35
C LYS A 308 17.36 -0.64 5.27
N ARG A 309 17.09 0.01 6.40
CA ARG A 309 16.85 1.45 6.45
C ARG A 309 18.16 2.22 6.51
N GLY A 310 18.23 3.36 5.80
CA GLY A 310 19.38 4.24 5.87
C GLY A 310 19.53 4.88 7.25
N ARG A 311 20.78 5.06 7.71
CA ARG A 311 21.07 5.74 8.98
C ARG A 311 22.51 6.24 9.03
N VAL A 312 22.80 7.14 9.94
CA VAL A 312 24.20 7.54 10.23
C VAL A 312 24.86 6.46 11.09
N ARG A 313 25.97 5.91 10.60
CA ARG A 313 26.90 5.03 11.36
C ARG A 313 28.29 5.63 11.31
N ASP A 314 28.94 5.79 12.44
CA ASP A 314 30.29 6.35 12.55
C ASP A 314 30.45 7.70 11.81
N GLY A 315 29.44 8.55 11.90
CA GLY A 315 29.40 9.87 11.25
C GLY A 315 29.19 9.85 9.73
N LYS A 316 28.95 8.69 9.13
CA LYS A 316 28.69 8.53 7.69
C LYS A 316 27.29 7.99 7.44
N TRP A 317 26.68 8.41 6.34
CA TRP A 317 25.40 7.85 5.91
C TRP A 317 25.61 6.43 5.37
N ASP A 318 25.02 5.44 6.05
CA ASP A 318 24.90 4.07 5.57
C ASP A 318 23.59 3.96 4.78
N PRO A 319 23.63 3.66 3.46
CA PRO A 319 22.48 3.83 2.59
C PRO A 319 21.37 2.80 2.84
N THR A 320 20.15 3.22 2.46
CA THR A 320 18.97 2.35 2.38
C THR A 320 19.19 1.24 1.35
N VAL A 321 18.71 0.02 1.63
CA VAL A 321 18.60 -1.08 0.68
C VAL A 321 17.13 -1.46 0.56
N VAL A 322 16.62 -1.53 -0.66
CA VAL A 322 15.23 -1.82 -0.96
C VAL A 322 15.09 -3.01 -1.91
N ARG A 323 13.95 -3.69 -1.83
CA ARG A 323 13.54 -4.77 -2.72
C ARG A 323 12.22 -4.43 -3.39
N VAL A 324 12.14 -4.64 -4.69
CA VAL A 324 10.90 -4.60 -5.49
C VAL A 324 10.50 -6.03 -5.83
N ASN A 325 9.32 -6.42 -5.39
CA ASN A 325 8.69 -7.69 -5.75
C ASN A 325 7.65 -7.48 -6.85
N GLY A 326 7.59 -8.35 -7.83
CA GLY A 326 6.57 -8.39 -8.87
C GLY A 326 6.34 -9.83 -9.33
N ASN A 327 5.37 -10.05 -10.21
CA ASN A 327 5.04 -11.36 -10.75
C ASN A 327 4.74 -11.24 -12.26
N TYR A 328 5.73 -10.79 -13.02
CA TYR A 328 5.56 -10.44 -14.42
C TYR A 328 5.93 -11.61 -15.35
N ALA A 329 4.94 -12.45 -15.67
CA ALA A 329 5.11 -13.53 -16.66
C ALA A 329 5.15 -13.01 -18.12
N ARG A 330 4.72 -11.77 -18.34
CA ARG A 330 4.68 -11.09 -19.65
C ARG A 330 4.92 -9.59 -19.49
N GLY A 331 4.98 -8.88 -20.59
CA GLY A 331 4.95 -7.41 -20.63
C GLY A 331 3.53 -6.85 -20.74
N GLY A 332 3.42 -5.55 -20.92
CA GLY A 332 2.18 -4.80 -21.10
C GLY A 332 2.20 -3.43 -20.42
N LEU A 333 1.32 -2.52 -20.87
CA LEU A 333 1.27 -1.15 -20.34
C LEU A 333 0.88 -1.14 -18.85
N GLY A 334 -0.12 -1.92 -18.45
CA GLY A 334 -0.54 -2.00 -17.06
C GLY A 334 0.54 -2.57 -16.13
N LEU A 335 1.34 -3.54 -16.63
CA LEU A 335 2.41 -4.14 -15.84
C LEU A 335 3.64 -3.21 -15.70
N ILE A 336 3.97 -2.44 -16.73
CA ILE A 336 5.00 -1.41 -16.58
C ILE A 336 4.53 -0.24 -15.72
N ASN A 337 3.24 0.11 -15.76
CA ASN A 337 2.66 1.08 -14.86
C ASN A 337 2.82 0.64 -13.39
N GLU A 338 2.51 -0.63 -13.08
CA GLU A 338 2.72 -1.22 -11.75
C GLU A 338 4.20 -1.19 -11.35
N LEU A 339 5.13 -1.56 -12.26
CA LEU A 339 6.56 -1.49 -11.98
C LEU A 339 7.04 -0.05 -11.73
N VAL A 340 6.53 0.93 -12.46
CA VAL A 340 6.82 2.36 -12.23
C VAL A 340 6.25 2.81 -10.88
N HIS A 341 5.04 2.36 -10.49
CA HIS A 341 4.47 2.62 -9.18
C HIS A 341 5.37 2.06 -8.07
N GLU A 342 5.77 0.79 -8.15
CA GLU A 342 6.66 0.18 -7.15
C GLU A 342 8.00 0.92 -7.02
N ASN A 343 8.54 1.41 -8.13
CA ASN A 343 9.75 2.23 -8.10
C ASN A 343 9.49 3.67 -7.60
N GLY A 344 8.27 4.14 -7.58
CA GLY A 344 7.85 5.34 -6.85
C GLY A 344 8.09 5.17 -5.35
N HIS A 345 7.75 4.01 -4.78
CA HIS A 345 8.10 3.67 -3.40
C HIS A 345 9.62 3.61 -3.19
N VAL A 346 10.38 3.00 -4.12
CA VAL A 346 11.85 3.01 -4.06
C VAL A 346 12.38 4.43 -3.95
N VAL A 347 11.95 5.33 -4.84
CA VAL A 347 12.37 6.74 -4.84
C VAL A 347 12.04 7.42 -3.51
N HIS A 348 10.86 7.17 -2.96
CA HIS A 348 10.47 7.71 -1.67
C HIS A 348 11.39 7.20 -0.55
N MET A 349 11.61 5.88 -0.47
CA MET A 349 12.50 5.25 0.53
C MET A 349 13.94 5.76 0.42
N MET A 350 14.44 5.94 -0.79
CA MET A 350 15.81 6.42 -1.04
C MET A 350 15.99 7.91 -0.77
N ALA A 351 14.90 8.70 -0.84
CA ALA A 351 14.90 10.12 -0.52
C ALA A 351 14.96 10.40 0.99
N LEU A 352 14.52 9.46 1.84
CA LEU A 352 14.50 9.63 3.29
C LEU A 352 15.92 9.79 3.85
N LYS A 353 16.15 10.88 4.58
CA LYS A 353 17.42 11.19 5.26
C LYS A 353 17.13 11.80 6.63
N THR A 354 16.63 10.99 7.53
CA THR A 354 16.21 11.41 8.86
C THR A 354 16.73 10.45 9.93
N ARG A 355 16.38 10.67 11.18
CA ARG A 355 16.73 9.79 12.30
C ARG A 355 15.95 8.45 12.24
N PRO A 356 16.47 7.36 12.83
CA PRO A 356 15.87 6.03 12.67
C PRO A 356 14.37 5.92 12.99
N ALA A 357 13.89 6.61 14.02
CA ALA A 357 12.47 6.61 14.39
C ALA A 357 11.54 7.12 13.26
N PHE A 358 12.04 7.94 12.34
CA PHE A 358 11.26 8.57 11.28
C PHE A 358 11.55 7.99 9.88
N MET A 359 12.38 6.94 9.80
CA MET A 359 12.72 6.27 8.54
C MET A 359 11.59 5.36 8.05
N ASP A 360 10.38 5.92 7.93
CA ASP A 360 9.22 5.25 7.36
C ASP A 360 8.48 6.17 6.38
N LEU A 361 7.66 5.58 5.51
CA LEU A 361 7.03 6.29 4.40
C LEU A 361 5.85 7.19 4.81
N GLY A 362 5.40 7.08 6.04
CA GLY A 362 4.26 7.82 6.51
C GLY A 362 2.94 7.04 6.40
N ASP A 363 1.84 7.79 6.28
CA ASP A 363 0.51 7.18 6.16
C ASP A 363 0.34 6.41 4.85
N PRO A 364 -0.39 5.29 4.83
CA PRO A 364 -0.69 4.53 3.61
C PRO A 364 -1.22 5.39 2.47
N LEU A 365 -2.11 6.32 2.76
CA LEU A 365 -2.63 7.26 1.77
C LEU A 365 -1.51 8.05 1.08
N PHE A 366 -0.54 8.54 1.85
CA PHE A 366 0.53 9.38 1.30
C PHE A 366 1.52 8.59 0.46
N TYR A 367 1.98 7.43 0.95
CA TYR A 367 2.99 6.68 0.20
C TYR A 367 2.42 6.05 -1.07
N GLU A 368 1.15 5.59 -1.05
CA GLU A 368 0.45 5.11 -2.25
C GLU A 368 0.23 6.25 -3.26
N ALA A 369 -0.25 7.41 -2.77
CA ALA A 369 -0.42 8.57 -3.63
C ALA A 369 0.88 9.04 -4.27
N PHE A 370 2.00 9.02 -3.53
CA PHE A 370 3.28 9.41 -4.08
C PHE A 370 3.80 8.41 -5.12
N ALA A 371 3.64 7.11 -4.92
CA ALA A 371 4.02 6.09 -5.90
C ALA A 371 3.27 6.25 -7.23
N ASP A 372 2.03 6.73 -7.16
CA ASP A 372 1.23 7.04 -8.35
C ASP A 372 1.66 8.32 -9.07
N VAL A 373 2.40 9.21 -8.43
CA VAL A 373 2.86 10.46 -9.08
C VAL A 373 3.65 10.17 -10.37
N PRO A 374 4.69 9.32 -10.39
CA PRO A 374 5.38 8.95 -11.62
C PRO A 374 4.59 7.92 -12.45
N SER A 375 3.83 7.00 -11.84
CA SER A 375 3.18 5.92 -12.57
C SER A 375 2.09 6.43 -13.54
N TRP A 376 1.34 7.46 -13.17
CA TRP A 376 0.32 8.06 -14.05
C TRP A 376 0.90 8.60 -15.36
N SER A 377 2.21 8.95 -15.39
CA SER A 377 2.87 9.39 -16.61
C SER A 377 2.86 8.33 -17.71
N THR A 378 2.80 7.03 -17.37
CA THR A 378 2.77 5.95 -18.37
C THR A 378 1.52 5.99 -19.26
N TYR A 379 0.47 6.66 -18.79
CA TYR A 379 -0.76 6.92 -19.55
C TYR A 379 -0.76 8.26 -20.29
N GLU A 380 0.31 9.05 -20.18
CA GLU A 380 0.46 10.27 -21.00
C GLU A 380 1.05 9.89 -22.38
N PRO A 381 0.42 10.32 -23.49
CA PRO A 381 0.90 10.01 -24.83
C PRO A 381 2.35 10.43 -25.08
N ALA A 382 2.82 11.51 -24.45
CA ALA A 382 4.20 11.96 -24.55
C ALA A 382 5.19 10.96 -23.93
N TRP A 383 4.85 10.36 -22.77
CA TRP A 383 5.62 9.29 -22.15
C TRP A 383 5.67 8.05 -23.06
N GLN A 384 4.50 7.63 -23.54
CA GLN A 384 4.36 6.46 -24.41
C GLN A 384 5.21 6.64 -25.67
N GLN A 385 5.13 7.79 -26.33
CA GLN A 385 5.94 8.09 -27.52
C GLN A 385 7.44 8.05 -27.22
N LYS A 386 7.87 8.64 -26.08
CA LYS A 386 9.31 8.68 -25.72
C LYS A 386 9.87 7.31 -25.34
N TYR A 387 9.14 6.54 -24.55
CA TYR A 387 9.68 5.32 -23.94
C TYR A 387 9.26 4.04 -24.65
N LEU A 388 8.14 4.05 -25.39
CA LEU A 388 7.64 2.89 -26.14
C LEU A 388 7.78 3.07 -27.67
N GLY A 389 8.08 4.29 -28.15
CA GLY A 389 8.21 4.59 -29.58
C GLY A 389 6.87 4.78 -30.31
N ARG A 390 5.74 4.61 -29.63
CA ARG A 390 4.38 4.84 -30.13
C ARG A 390 3.46 5.27 -28.99
N SER A 391 2.33 5.89 -29.30
CA SER A 391 1.35 6.33 -28.32
C SER A 391 -0.08 6.02 -28.79
N SER A 392 -0.98 5.83 -27.83
CA SER A 392 -2.42 5.80 -28.08
C SER A 392 -3.03 7.22 -28.11
N ALA A 393 -4.28 7.30 -28.52
CA ALA A 393 -5.03 8.56 -28.42
C ALA A 393 -5.20 8.97 -26.94
N GLU A 394 -5.05 10.28 -26.66
CA GLU A 394 -5.04 10.82 -25.29
C GLU A 394 -6.32 10.47 -24.50
N ASP A 395 -7.51 10.61 -25.11
CA ASP A 395 -8.75 10.28 -24.41
C ASP A 395 -8.90 8.78 -24.12
N SER A 396 -8.39 7.91 -25.00
CA SER A 396 -8.34 6.45 -24.77
C SER A 396 -7.39 6.13 -23.60
N SER A 397 -6.20 6.73 -23.61
CA SER A 397 -5.18 6.51 -22.57
C SER A 397 -5.64 7.00 -21.21
N LEU A 398 -6.11 8.23 -21.10
CA LEU A 398 -6.65 8.79 -19.87
C LEU A 398 -7.87 8.01 -19.36
N ARG A 399 -8.73 7.53 -20.26
CA ARG A 399 -9.84 6.66 -19.89
C ARG A 399 -9.35 5.33 -19.29
N GLY A 400 -8.26 4.78 -19.80
CA GLY A 400 -7.62 3.57 -19.24
C GLY A 400 -7.15 3.79 -17.80
N LEU A 401 -6.44 4.88 -17.55
CA LEU A 401 -5.99 5.27 -16.21
C LEU A 401 -7.18 5.48 -15.27
N TYR A 402 -8.07 6.40 -15.65
CA TYR A 402 -9.14 6.80 -14.73
C TYR A 402 -10.24 5.74 -14.55
N ALA A 403 -10.43 4.79 -15.47
CA ALA A 403 -11.31 3.66 -15.22
C ALA A 403 -10.87 2.82 -14.01
N THR A 404 -9.57 2.64 -13.83
CA THR A 404 -9.03 1.95 -12.64
C THR A 404 -9.17 2.81 -11.39
N VAL A 405 -8.76 4.07 -11.45
CA VAL A 405 -8.87 5.03 -10.33
C VAL A 405 -10.32 5.16 -9.86
N MET A 406 -11.30 5.19 -10.78
CA MET A 406 -12.71 5.31 -10.40
C MET A 406 -13.28 4.07 -9.73
N LEU A 407 -12.74 2.89 -9.97
CA LEU A 407 -13.08 1.72 -9.16
C LEU A 407 -12.60 1.88 -7.70
N ASP A 408 -11.40 2.40 -7.51
CA ASP A 408 -10.86 2.64 -6.16
C ASP A 408 -11.67 3.74 -5.43
N VAL A 409 -12.06 4.80 -6.12
CA VAL A 409 -12.98 5.83 -5.59
C VAL A 409 -14.36 5.23 -5.26
N ALA A 410 -14.87 4.32 -6.09
CA ALA A 410 -16.14 3.65 -5.84
C ALA A 410 -16.05 2.71 -4.61
N TRP A 411 -14.95 1.96 -4.45
CA TRP A 411 -14.72 1.16 -3.24
C TRP A 411 -14.55 2.02 -2.00
N ALA A 412 -13.88 3.16 -2.08
CA ALA A 412 -13.78 4.11 -0.97
C ALA A 412 -15.17 4.59 -0.51
N LEU A 413 -16.02 4.99 -1.46
CA LEU A 413 -17.39 5.39 -1.17
C LEU A 413 -18.23 4.23 -0.61
N PHE A 414 -18.05 3.03 -1.14
CA PHE A 414 -18.70 1.80 -0.66
C PHE A 414 -18.35 1.52 0.80
N GLU A 415 -17.07 1.48 1.17
CA GLU A 415 -16.65 1.22 2.55
C GLU A 415 -17.12 2.31 3.52
N LEU A 416 -17.02 3.58 3.11
CA LEU A 416 -17.53 4.69 3.91
C LEU A 416 -19.02 4.51 4.24
N ARG A 417 -19.82 4.11 3.26
CA ARG A 417 -21.25 3.85 3.47
C ARG A 417 -21.50 2.62 4.32
N MET A 418 -20.75 1.54 4.09
CA MET A 418 -20.88 0.30 4.87
C MET A 418 -20.47 0.49 6.33
N LEU A 419 -19.40 1.19 6.63
CA LEU A 419 -18.99 1.47 8.02
C LEU A 419 -19.96 2.39 8.75
N ARG A 420 -20.56 3.36 8.05
CA ARG A 420 -21.59 4.24 8.62
C ARG A 420 -22.90 3.51 8.89
N ALA A 421 -23.28 2.56 8.06
CA ALA A 421 -24.53 1.82 8.15
C ALA A 421 -24.31 0.31 7.88
N PRO A 422 -23.70 -0.42 8.82
CA PRO A 422 -23.23 -1.80 8.62
C PRO A 422 -24.36 -2.83 8.44
N THR A 423 -25.60 -2.42 8.69
CA THR A 423 -26.79 -3.27 8.48
C THR A 423 -27.31 -3.28 7.04
N GLN A 424 -26.82 -2.38 6.17
CA GLN A 424 -27.21 -2.36 4.76
C GLN A 424 -26.71 -3.61 4.01
N ASP A 425 -27.39 -3.93 2.91
CA ASP A 425 -26.95 -4.98 1.99
C ASP A 425 -25.77 -4.48 1.16
N PRO A 426 -24.57 -5.08 1.28
CA PRO A 426 -23.38 -4.63 0.54
C PRO A 426 -23.56 -4.74 -0.97
N ASN A 427 -24.28 -5.75 -1.47
CA ASN A 427 -24.55 -5.88 -2.90
C ASN A 427 -25.44 -4.76 -3.42
N ALA A 428 -26.44 -4.35 -2.65
CA ALA A 428 -27.32 -3.22 -3.01
C ALA A 428 -26.55 -1.89 -3.03
N VAL A 429 -25.72 -1.64 -2.01
CA VAL A 429 -24.88 -0.42 -1.94
C VAL A 429 -23.90 -0.36 -3.11
N TRP A 430 -23.22 -1.46 -3.42
CA TRP A 430 -22.29 -1.51 -4.54
C TRP A 430 -22.97 -1.35 -5.89
N THR A 431 -24.13 -2.01 -6.08
CA THR A 431 -24.93 -1.91 -7.30
C THR A 431 -25.41 -0.48 -7.52
N GLU A 432 -25.86 0.22 -6.47
CA GLU A 432 -26.25 1.63 -6.57
C GLU A 432 -25.07 2.50 -7.03
N ILE A 433 -23.91 2.36 -6.39
CA ILE A 433 -22.71 3.16 -6.72
C ILE A 433 -22.30 2.92 -8.19
N THR A 434 -22.15 1.67 -8.57
CA THR A 434 -21.61 1.33 -9.91
C THR A 434 -22.57 1.61 -11.04
N SER A 435 -23.87 1.38 -10.83
CA SER A 435 -24.88 1.74 -11.84
C SER A 435 -25.02 3.27 -11.99
N ARG A 436 -24.99 3.99 -10.90
CA ARG A 436 -25.12 5.44 -10.91
C ARG A 436 -23.92 6.16 -11.52
N TYR A 437 -22.69 5.74 -11.18
CA TYR A 437 -21.49 6.49 -11.51
C TYR A 437 -20.60 5.85 -12.57
N LEU A 438 -20.62 4.53 -12.70
CA LEU A 438 -19.74 3.79 -13.60
C LEU A 438 -20.47 3.23 -14.82
N HIS A 439 -21.75 3.50 -14.98
CA HIS A 439 -22.62 2.99 -16.05
C HIS A 439 -22.66 1.45 -16.12
N VAL A 440 -22.49 0.76 -14.99
CA VAL A 440 -22.59 -0.68 -14.92
C VAL A 440 -24.04 -1.12 -14.78
N ILE A 441 -24.45 -2.09 -15.59
CA ILE A 441 -25.78 -2.69 -15.50
C ILE A 441 -25.95 -3.32 -14.10
N PRO A 442 -27.10 -3.09 -13.43
CA PRO A 442 -27.33 -3.58 -12.07
C PRO A 442 -27.29 -5.10 -11.96
N HIS A 443 -26.47 -5.62 -11.04
CA HIS A 443 -26.37 -7.03 -10.67
C HIS A 443 -26.33 -7.20 -9.14
N PRO A 444 -27.45 -6.92 -8.44
CA PRO A 444 -27.49 -7.00 -6.97
C PRO A 444 -27.33 -8.43 -6.43
N GLU A 445 -27.45 -9.45 -7.28
CA GLU A 445 -27.20 -10.85 -6.93
C GLU A 445 -25.70 -11.21 -6.88
N LEU A 446 -24.82 -10.33 -7.37
CA LEU A 446 -23.37 -10.58 -7.43
C LEU A 446 -22.60 -9.74 -6.41
N SER A 447 -21.80 -10.39 -5.59
CA SER A 447 -20.86 -9.72 -4.66
C SER A 447 -19.55 -9.33 -5.35
N TRP A 448 -19.63 -8.79 -6.57
CA TRP A 448 -18.43 -8.52 -7.38
C TRP A 448 -17.55 -7.36 -6.90
N TRP A 449 -18.02 -6.59 -5.92
CA TRP A 449 -17.18 -5.67 -5.15
C TRP A 449 -16.05 -6.41 -4.41
N LEU A 450 -16.27 -7.69 -4.07
CA LEU A 450 -15.37 -8.51 -3.27
C LEU A 450 -14.26 -9.12 -4.13
N VAL A 451 -13.37 -8.28 -4.61
CA VAL A 451 -12.17 -8.66 -5.38
C VAL A 451 -10.91 -7.95 -4.86
N ARG A 452 -11.04 -7.20 -3.76
CA ARG A 452 -9.96 -6.55 -3.02
C ARG A 452 -9.88 -7.14 -1.62
N VAL A 453 -8.69 -7.65 -1.24
CA VAL A 453 -8.48 -8.26 0.08
C VAL A 453 -8.62 -7.24 1.21
N GLN A 454 -8.27 -5.98 0.96
CA GLN A 454 -8.39 -4.88 1.92
C GLN A 454 -9.79 -4.75 2.50
N LEU A 455 -10.83 -5.02 1.71
CA LEU A 455 -12.22 -4.96 2.15
C LEU A 455 -12.54 -5.90 3.33
N VAL A 456 -11.73 -6.93 3.53
CA VAL A 456 -11.97 -7.94 4.57
C VAL A 456 -10.92 -7.95 5.66
N ASN A 457 -9.64 -7.65 5.34
CA ASN A 457 -8.59 -7.64 6.36
C ASN A 457 -8.33 -6.26 6.98
N SER A 458 -8.74 -5.18 6.31
CA SER A 458 -8.56 -3.80 6.77
C SER A 458 -9.76 -2.93 6.39
N PRO A 459 -10.96 -3.17 6.97
CA PRO A 459 -12.19 -2.44 6.62
C PRO A 459 -12.01 -0.92 6.71
N GLY A 460 -12.33 -0.23 5.62
CA GLY A 460 -12.12 1.22 5.47
C GLY A 460 -10.84 1.59 4.72
N TYR A 461 -9.95 0.63 4.46
CA TYR A 461 -8.63 0.90 3.84
C TYR A 461 -8.73 1.45 2.41
N MET A 462 -9.79 1.11 1.66
CA MET A 462 -9.94 1.58 0.27
C MET A 462 -10.05 3.10 0.15
N VAL A 463 -10.35 3.80 1.23
CA VAL A 463 -10.31 5.27 1.25
C VAL A 463 -8.91 5.81 0.94
N ASN A 464 -7.84 5.07 1.30
CA ASN A 464 -6.47 5.46 1.02
C ASN A 464 -6.18 5.50 -0.48
N TYR A 465 -6.75 4.58 -1.27
CA TYR A 465 -6.66 4.62 -2.74
C TYR A 465 -7.55 5.70 -3.34
N GLY A 466 -8.81 5.82 -2.88
CA GLY A 466 -9.74 6.83 -3.39
C GLY A 466 -9.28 8.28 -3.13
N LEU A 467 -8.81 8.58 -1.92
CA LEU A 467 -8.21 9.88 -1.58
C LEU A 467 -6.77 9.99 -2.08
N GLY A 468 -6.05 8.87 -2.20
CA GLY A 468 -4.73 8.81 -2.79
C GLY A 468 -4.73 9.46 -4.17
N ALA A 469 -5.70 9.15 -5.02
CA ALA A 469 -5.84 9.77 -6.33
C ALA A 469 -5.99 11.31 -6.28
N VAL A 470 -6.66 11.83 -5.24
CA VAL A 470 -6.75 13.29 -5.01
C VAL A 470 -5.38 13.87 -4.68
N VAL A 471 -4.64 13.24 -3.78
CA VAL A 471 -3.31 13.68 -3.35
C VAL A 471 -2.30 13.54 -4.50
N THR A 472 -2.36 12.44 -5.27
CA THR A 472 -1.54 12.25 -6.48
C THR A 472 -1.73 13.40 -7.47
N ALA A 473 -2.97 13.73 -7.81
CA ALA A 473 -3.28 14.82 -8.74
C ALA A 473 -2.78 16.18 -8.20
N ASP A 474 -2.96 16.46 -6.90
CA ASP A 474 -2.49 17.69 -6.27
C ASP A 474 -0.95 17.79 -6.29
N ILE A 475 -0.24 16.71 -5.98
CA ILE A 475 1.23 16.66 -6.04
C ILE A 475 1.71 16.85 -7.49
N ARG A 476 1.12 16.14 -8.47
CA ARG A 476 1.45 16.28 -9.89
C ARG A 476 1.25 17.72 -10.37
N GLN A 477 0.13 18.35 -10.02
CA GLN A 477 -0.13 19.75 -10.35
C GLN A 477 0.91 20.70 -9.74
N ARG A 478 1.30 20.45 -8.47
CA ARG A 478 2.34 21.26 -7.81
C ARG A 478 3.69 21.12 -8.49
N ILE A 479 4.10 19.90 -8.85
CA ILE A 479 5.34 19.64 -9.59
C ILE A 479 5.31 20.37 -10.93
N ALA A 480 4.24 20.20 -11.72
CA ALA A 480 4.09 20.84 -13.02
C ALA A 480 4.14 22.38 -12.92
N THR A 481 3.61 22.95 -11.84
CA THR A 481 3.68 24.40 -11.59
C THR A 481 5.08 24.88 -11.27
N GLN A 482 5.91 24.07 -10.59
CA GLN A 482 7.24 24.46 -10.12
C GLN A 482 8.37 24.13 -11.10
N LEU A 483 8.28 22.97 -11.75
CA LEU A 483 9.32 22.45 -12.64
C LEU A 483 8.92 22.49 -14.12
N GLY A 484 7.63 22.47 -14.41
CA GLY A 484 7.09 22.23 -15.74
C GLY A 484 6.64 20.78 -15.92
N PRO A 485 6.23 20.38 -17.14
CA PRO A 485 5.88 18.99 -17.46
C PRO A 485 7.05 18.05 -17.21
N PHE A 486 6.79 16.95 -16.51
CA PHE A 486 7.83 15.97 -16.12
C PHE A 486 7.55 14.54 -16.66
N ASP A 487 6.46 14.33 -17.38
CA ASP A 487 6.07 13.02 -17.88
C ASP A 487 7.14 12.39 -18.81
N THR A 488 7.88 13.20 -19.51
CA THR A 488 9.01 12.75 -20.33
C THR A 488 10.37 12.88 -19.65
N GLY A 489 10.40 13.10 -18.33
CA GLY A 489 11.59 13.28 -17.54
C GLY A 489 11.96 14.75 -17.33
N ASP A 490 12.47 15.04 -16.14
CA ASP A 490 13.13 16.29 -15.74
C ASP A 490 14.14 15.93 -14.64
N GLU A 491 15.43 16.07 -14.91
CA GLU A 491 16.50 15.65 -14.00
C GLU A 491 16.46 16.34 -12.62
N ARG A 492 15.75 17.48 -12.50
CA ARG A 492 15.54 18.20 -11.24
C ARG A 492 14.48 17.54 -10.35
N TRP A 493 13.60 16.70 -10.92
CA TRP A 493 12.41 16.16 -10.26
C TRP A 493 12.75 15.46 -8.94
N PHE A 494 13.68 14.51 -8.96
CA PHE A 494 14.04 13.74 -7.75
C PHE A 494 14.68 14.62 -6.68
N SER A 495 15.63 15.47 -7.04
CA SER A 495 16.32 16.32 -6.07
C SER A 495 15.36 17.37 -5.45
N TRP A 496 14.49 17.94 -6.26
CA TRP A 496 13.51 18.92 -5.79
C TRP A 496 12.48 18.27 -4.85
N LEU A 497 11.92 17.10 -5.21
CA LEU A 497 10.98 16.38 -4.35
C LEU A 497 11.64 15.88 -3.07
N SER A 498 12.86 15.37 -3.13
CA SER A 498 13.60 14.96 -1.93
C SER A 498 13.71 16.10 -0.92
N GLN A 499 14.04 17.33 -1.39
CA GLN A 499 14.21 18.49 -0.53
C GLN A 499 12.89 19.06 0.00
N ASN A 500 11.83 19.03 -0.80
CA ASN A 500 10.60 19.77 -0.49
C ASN A 500 9.46 18.88 0.07
N LEU A 501 9.55 17.54 -0.09
CA LEU A 501 8.47 16.65 0.31
C LEU A 501 8.95 15.38 1.03
N LEU A 502 10.01 14.70 0.56
CA LEU A 502 10.23 13.31 0.91
C LEU A 502 11.23 13.07 2.05
N SER A 503 12.29 13.91 2.16
CA SER A 503 13.46 13.61 3.02
C SER A 503 13.16 13.55 4.52
N SER A 504 12.08 14.15 4.98
CA SER A 504 11.73 14.25 6.40
C SER A 504 11.07 13.00 7.00
N GLY A 505 10.55 12.10 6.17
CA GLY A 505 9.83 10.92 6.65
C GLY A 505 8.72 11.29 7.65
N TYR A 506 8.62 10.53 8.71
CA TYR A 506 7.60 10.69 9.76
C TYR A 506 7.86 11.85 10.74
N THR A 507 8.82 12.75 10.44
CA THR A 507 9.14 13.90 11.31
C THR A 507 7.92 14.80 11.55
N HIS A 508 7.04 14.90 10.54
CA HIS A 508 5.81 15.70 10.58
C HIS A 508 4.58 14.83 10.34
N GLU A 509 3.44 15.27 10.86
CA GLU A 509 2.15 14.72 10.45
C GLU A 509 1.95 14.96 8.95
N THR A 510 1.43 13.96 8.23
CA THR A 510 1.26 14.02 6.77
C THR A 510 0.40 15.20 6.32
N ALA A 511 -0.64 15.56 7.08
CA ALA A 511 -1.46 16.74 6.80
C ALA A 511 -0.65 18.05 6.79
N ALA A 512 0.29 18.20 7.72
CA ALA A 512 1.16 19.37 7.80
C ALA A 512 2.19 19.38 6.65
N LEU A 513 2.76 18.20 6.36
CA LEU A 513 3.70 18.00 5.25
C LEU A 513 3.05 18.37 3.91
N LEU A 514 1.89 17.81 3.60
CA LEU A 514 1.15 18.09 2.37
C LEU A 514 0.77 19.58 2.26
N ARG A 515 0.24 20.16 3.35
CA ARG A 515 -0.10 21.59 3.35
C ARG A 515 1.12 22.48 3.09
N GLY A 516 2.26 22.17 3.69
CA GLY A 516 3.53 22.89 3.48
C GLY A 516 3.99 22.78 2.03
N PHE A 517 3.99 21.57 1.48
CA PHE A 517 4.39 21.32 0.10
C PHE A 517 3.46 21.97 -0.93
N LEU A 518 2.15 21.83 -0.77
CA LEU A 518 1.16 22.38 -1.69
C LEU A 518 1.00 23.91 -1.55
N GLY A 519 1.33 24.48 -0.39
CA GLY A 519 1.05 25.87 -0.04
C GLY A 519 -0.45 26.15 0.20
N ARG A 520 -1.28 25.11 0.27
CA ARG A 520 -2.72 25.14 0.50
C ARG A 520 -3.20 23.79 1.07
N PRO A 521 -4.42 23.70 1.58
CA PRO A 521 -5.03 22.39 1.89
C PRO A 521 -5.15 21.49 0.66
N VAL A 522 -5.16 20.16 0.85
CA VAL A 522 -5.51 19.18 -0.18
C VAL A 522 -6.91 19.46 -0.73
N SER A 523 -7.12 19.22 -2.01
CA SER A 523 -8.37 19.53 -2.69
C SER A 523 -8.60 18.58 -3.89
N PRO A 524 -9.83 18.17 -4.19
CA PRO A 524 -10.12 17.32 -5.34
C PRO A 524 -10.01 18.07 -6.68
N GLN A 525 -9.76 19.39 -6.68
CA GLN A 525 -9.84 20.22 -7.88
C GLN A 525 -8.83 19.82 -8.97
N ALA A 526 -7.62 19.41 -8.61
CA ALA A 526 -6.63 18.94 -9.57
C ALA A 526 -7.14 17.69 -10.31
N LEU A 527 -7.62 16.68 -9.56
CA LEU A 527 -8.18 15.46 -10.14
C LEU A 527 -9.41 15.73 -11.02
N LEU A 528 -10.30 16.62 -10.58
CA LEU A 528 -11.47 17.03 -11.38
C LEU A 528 -11.05 17.68 -12.70
N THR A 529 -9.98 18.48 -12.69
CA THR A 529 -9.41 19.11 -13.88
C THR A 529 -8.84 18.07 -14.84
N GLU A 530 -8.11 17.09 -14.34
CA GLU A 530 -7.54 15.99 -15.12
C GLU A 530 -8.64 15.12 -15.77
N ILE A 531 -9.68 14.73 -15.01
CA ILE A 531 -10.86 14.02 -15.56
C ILE A 531 -11.51 14.85 -16.66
N GLY A 532 -11.57 16.18 -16.52
CA GLY A 532 -12.14 17.10 -17.51
C GLY A 532 -11.38 17.14 -18.85
N ARG A 533 -10.10 16.70 -18.91
CA ARG A 533 -9.34 16.60 -20.17
C ARG A 533 -10.02 15.70 -21.21
N MET A 534 -10.68 14.62 -20.75
CA MET A 534 -11.41 13.69 -21.62
C MET A 534 -12.65 14.30 -22.29
N GLN A 535 -13.17 15.44 -21.78
CA GLN A 535 -14.37 16.10 -22.34
C GLN A 535 -14.04 17.10 -23.45
N LYS A 536 -12.83 17.67 -23.47
CA LYS A 536 -12.47 18.81 -24.33
C LYS A 536 -12.39 18.49 -25.83
N LYS A 537 -12.41 17.21 -26.24
CA LYS A 537 -12.26 16.78 -27.64
C LYS A 537 -13.57 16.33 -28.32
N LYS A 538 -14.74 16.57 -27.70
CA LYS A 538 -16.05 16.30 -28.34
C LYS A 538 -16.60 17.44 -29.20
N ASN A 539 -15.87 18.55 -29.38
CA ASN A 539 -16.25 19.69 -30.18
C ASN A 539 -15.49 19.76 -31.53
#